data_49565e9b15e896a33a1b3054b728724d
#
_entry.id   49565e9b15e896a33a1b3054b728724d
#
_cell.length_a   1.000
_cell.length_b   1.000
_cell.length_c   1.000
_cell.angle_alpha   90.00
_cell.angle_beta   90.00
_cell.angle_gamma   90.00
#
_symmetry.space_group_name_H-M   'P 1'
#
loop_
_entity.id
_entity.type
_entity.pdbx_description
1 polymer ?
#
loop_
_entity_poly.entity_id
_entity_poly.type
_entity_poly.pdbx_seq_one_letter_code
_entity_poly.pdbx_strand_id
1 'polypeptide(L)'
;MKNILSIQSHVVYGHAGNSAAEFPMRRMGVNVWPLNTVQFSNHTQYAQGWTGCVMSAEHITEIVDGIDKIDQLTRCDAVLSGYLGSAEQGKRILDVVKKVKTRNPQAWYFCDPVMGHPEKGCIVAPGVADFLCQEALAVSDIIAPNLLELETLSGKTIHNVGEAVAAARELCKKGPRLVLVKHLSRAGYRADRFEMILVTAEHAWHVSRPLVDFGERQPVGVGDLTSGLMLVNLLKGEELPKALEHVAAAVYEVMLKTKTMNEYELQLVAAQDEMVLPTHKFCAEQID
;
A
#
# COMPACT_ATOMS: atom_id res chain seq x y z
N MET A 1 3.19 -6.62 -21.07
CA MET A 1 3.55 -5.67 -19.97
C MET A 1 2.30 -5.45 -19.15
N LYS A 2 2.39 -5.51 -17.84
CA LYS A 2 1.26 -5.32 -16.92
C LYS A 2 0.92 -3.84 -16.78
N ASN A 3 -0.37 -3.52 -16.56
CA ASN A 3 -0.89 -2.17 -16.44
C ASN A 3 -1.65 -2.03 -15.11
N ILE A 4 -1.31 -1.01 -14.33
CA ILE A 4 -1.89 -0.73 -13.02
C ILE A 4 -2.56 0.64 -13.06
N LEU A 5 -3.86 0.71 -12.75
CA LEU A 5 -4.55 1.95 -12.45
C LEU A 5 -4.32 2.26 -10.96
N SER A 6 -3.52 3.26 -10.66
CA SER A 6 -3.11 3.63 -9.29
C SER A 6 -3.88 4.86 -8.83
N ILE A 7 -4.85 4.68 -7.93
CA ILE A 7 -5.74 5.73 -7.42
C ILE A 7 -5.34 6.06 -5.99
N GLN A 8 -4.46 7.05 -5.83
CA GLN A 8 -3.85 7.41 -4.56
C GLN A 8 -3.67 8.92 -4.43
N SER A 9 -3.21 9.40 -3.28
CA SER A 9 -2.79 10.79 -3.11
C SER A 9 -1.60 11.14 -4.01
N HIS A 10 -1.40 12.44 -4.23
CA HIS A 10 -0.21 12.95 -4.89
C HIS A 10 0.30 14.18 -4.16
N VAL A 11 1.61 14.25 -3.96
CA VAL A 11 2.32 15.42 -3.46
C VAL A 11 3.31 15.93 -4.50
N VAL A 12 3.42 17.26 -4.63
CA VAL A 12 4.36 17.89 -5.59
C VAL A 12 5.79 17.77 -5.07
N TYR A 13 5.99 18.03 -3.79
CA TYR A 13 7.27 17.86 -3.11
C TYR A 13 7.21 16.68 -2.16
N GLY A 14 8.20 15.81 -2.24
CA GLY A 14 8.31 14.61 -1.42
C GLY A 14 7.56 13.39 -1.99
N HIS A 15 7.35 12.40 -1.14
CA HIS A 15 6.88 11.09 -1.55
C HIS A 15 5.72 10.61 -0.68
N ALA A 16 4.51 10.58 -1.25
CA ALA A 16 3.32 9.97 -0.66
C ALA A 16 2.35 9.55 -1.77
N GLY A 17 1.63 8.46 -1.59
CA GLY A 17 0.69 7.94 -2.57
C GLY A 17 1.36 7.67 -3.93
N ASN A 18 0.79 8.20 -5.02
CA ASN A 18 1.35 8.06 -6.36
C ASN A 18 2.79 8.56 -6.46
N SER A 19 3.15 9.65 -5.76
CA SER A 19 4.52 10.18 -5.76
C SER A 19 5.54 9.22 -5.14
N ALA A 20 5.10 8.29 -4.29
CA ALA A 20 5.96 7.25 -3.69
C ALA A 20 5.92 5.93 -4.49
N ALA A 21 4.77 5.57 -5.06
CA ALA A 21 4.56 4.24 -5.64
C ALA A 21 4.78 4.17 -7.15
N GLU A 22 4.49 5.25 -7.91
CA GLU A 22 4.51 5.24 -9.38
C GLU A 22 5.88 4.93 -9.95
N PHE A 23 6.90 5.69 -9.57
CA PHE A 23 8.27 5.50 -10.09
C PHE A 23 8.82 4.11 -9.77
N PRO A 24 8.75 3.60 -8.52
CA PRO A 24 9.18 2.24 -8.20
C PRO A 24 8.47 1.16 -9.02
N MET A 25 7.16 1.24 -9.17
CA MET A 25 6.41 0.29 -9.99
C MET A 25 6.85 0.30 -11.45
N ARG A 26 7.04 1.50 -12.04
CA ARG A 26 7.55 1.66 -13.42
C ARG A 26 8.98 1.12 -13.55
N ARG A 27 9.82 1.39 -12.56
CA ARG A 27 11.20 0.88 -12.53
C ARG A 27 11.27 -0.65 -12.46
N MET A 28 10.24 -1.26 -11.84
CA MET A 28 10.02 -2.71 -11.84
C MET A 28 9.43 -3.26 -13.14
N GLY A 29 9.22 -2.44 -14.17
CA GLY A 29 8.83 -2.87 -15.52
C GLY A 29 7.33 -3.03 -15.77
N VAL A 30 6.48 -2.29 -15.08
CA VAL A 30 5.04 -2.22 -15.34
C VAL A 30 4.61 -0.82 -15.80
N ASN A 31 3.51 -0.71 -16.54
CA ASN A 31 2.87 0.57 -16.80
C ASN A 31 2.01 0.98 -15.61
N VAL A 32 2.07 2.25 -15.25
CA VAL A 32 1.22 2.82 -14.19
C VAL A 32 0.42 3.98 -14.77
N TRP A 33 -0.88 3.97 -14.52
CA TRP A 33 -1.82 5.04 -14.84
C TRP A 33 -2.20 5.73 -13.51
N PRO A 34 -1.48 6.82 -13.12
CA PRO A 34 -1.75 7.47 -11.86
C PRO A 34 -2.99 8.35 -11.96
N LEU A 35 -3.92 8.17 -11.03
CA LEU A 35 -5.11 9.00 -10.83
C LEU A 35 -5.09 9.50 -9.38
N ASN A 36 -5.12 10.83 -9.21
CA ASN A 36 -4.89 11.42 -7.91
C ASN A 36 -6.21 11.66 -7.16
N THR A 37 -6.27 11.23 -5.89
CA THR A 37 -7.38 11.54 -4.97
C THR A 37 -7.23 12.95 -4.39
N VAL A 38 -6.00 13.39 -4.19
CA VAL A 38 -5.65 14.74 -3.75
C VAL A 38 -4.41 15.22 -4.50
N GLN A 39 -4.29 16.53 -4.65
CA GLN A 39 -3.08 17.18 -5.16
C GLN A 39 -2.60 18.17 -4.09
N PHE A 40 -1.55 17.80 -3.35
CA PHE A 40 -1.00 18.62 -2.27
C PHE A 40 0.41 19.10 -2.58
N SER A 41 0.82 20.23 -1.97
CA SER A 41 2.18 20.76 -2.10
C SER A 41 3.21 19.76 -1.53
N ASN A 42 2.92 19.15 -0.41
CA ASN A 42 3.75 18.21 0.35
C ASN A 42 2.85 17.32 1.21
N HIS A 43 3.39 16.27 1.81
CA HIS A 43 2.62 15.42 2.72
C HIS A 43 2.28 16.14 4.05
N THR A 44 1.25 15.65 4.73
CA THR A 44 0.63 16.33 5.89
C THR A 44 1.46 16.30 7.19
N GLN A 45 2.64 15.67 7.18
CA GLN A 45 3.52 15.56 8.35
C GLN A 45 4.48 16.75 8.52
N TYR A 46 4.52 17.70 7.57
CA TYR A 46 5.28 18.94 7.74
C TYR A 46 4.60 19.87 8.74
N ALA A 47 5.38 20.37 9.73
CA ALA A 47 4.87 21.29 10.77
C ALA A 47 4.33 22.61 10.19
N GLN A 48 4.83 23.01 9.00
CA GLN A 48 4.38 24.20 8.27
C GLN A 48 3.02 23.99 7.59
N GLY A 49 2.47 22.78 7.65
CA GLY A 49 1.23 22.42 6.97
C GLY A 49 1.44 22.12 5.47
N TRP A 50 0.36 22.14 4.74
CA TRP A 50 0.29 21.84 3.32
C TRP A 50 -0.78 22.72 2.65
N THR A 51 -0.69 22.83 1.32
CA THR A 51 -1.70 23.49 0.46
C THR A 51 -2.09 22.57 -0.68
N GLY A 52 -3.23 22.84 -1.30
CA GLY A 52 -3.72 22.08 -2.43
C GLY A 52 -5.20 21.76 -2.33
N CYS A 53 -5.65 20.74 -3.04
CA CYS A 53 -7.07 20.38 -3.10
C CYS A 53 -7.29 18.87 -3.01
N VAL A 54 -8.47 18.51 -2.53
CA VAL A 54 -9.06 17.18 -2.68
C VAL A 54 -9.80 17.16 -4.02
N MET A 55 -9.55 16.16 -4.86
CA MET A 55 -10.27 15.99 -6.12
C MET A 55 -11.72 15.60 -5.83
N SER A 56 -12.66 16.04 -6.66
CA SER A 56 -14.05 15.60 -6.51
C SER A 56 -14.17 14.09 -6.75
N ALA A 57 -15.15 13.47 -6.12
CA ALA A 57 -15.39 12.04 -6.32
C ALA A 57 -15.76 11.72 -7.77
N GLU A 58 -16.51 12.61 -8.42
CA GLU A 58 -16.93 12.50 -9.83
C GLU A 58 -15.72 12.51 -10.77
N HIS A 59 -14.69 13.30 -10.46
CA HIS A 59 -13.46 13.37 -11.26
C HIS A 59 -12.83 11.99 -11.46
N ILE A 60 -12.87 11.12 -10.45
CA ILE A 60 -12.33 9.74 -10.51
C ILE A 60 -13.09 8.95 -11.59
N THR A 61 -14.40 8.98 -11.58
CA THR A 61 -15.23 8.25 -12.57
C THR A 61 -15.13 8.84 -13.96
N GLU A 62 -15.13 10.16 -14.09
CA GLU A 62 -15.01 10.86 -15.38
C GLU A 62 -13.71 10.53 -16.11
N ILE A 63 -12.58 10.51 -15.39
CA ILE A 63 -11.28 10.13 -15.97
C ILE A 63 -11.28 8.68 -16.43
N VAL A 64 -11.81 7.78 -15.59
CA VAL A 64 -11.88 6.35 -15.94
C VAL A 64 -12.84 6.10 -17.10
N ASP A 65 -13.95 6.83 -17.19
CA ASP A 65 -14.86 6.78 -18.34
C ASP A 65 -14.14 7.23 -19.64
N GLY A 66 -13.28 8.24 -19.54
CA GLY A 66 -12.42 8.66 -20.66
C GLY A 66 -11.48 7.56 -21.12
N ILE A 67 -10.86 6.84 -20.18
CA ILE A 67 -9.98 5.68 -20.45
C ILE A 67 -10.78 4.51 -21.06
N ASP A 68 -12.01 4.29 -20.58
CA ASP A 68 -12.91 3.26 -21.12
C ASP A 68 -13.33 3.55 -22.56
N LYS A 69 -13.63 4.82 -22.90
CA LYS A 69 -13.99 5.25 -24.26
C LYS A 69 -12.93 4.92 -25.31
N ILE A 70 -11.66 4.87 -24.91
CA ILE A 70 -10.54 4.48 -25.77
C ILE A 70 -10.16 3.00 -25.61
N ASP A 71 -11.02 2.20 -24.98
CA ASP A 71 -10.94 0.74 -24.76
C ASP A 71 -9.68 0.25 -24.02
N GLN A 72 -9.07 1.11 -23.20
CA GLN A 72 -7.84 0.73 -22.47
C GLN A 72 -8.12 -0.02 -21.17
N LEU A 73 -9.33 0.02 -20.60
CA LEU A 73 -9.65 -0.74 -19.40
C LEU A 73 -9.57 -2.26 -19.58
N THR A 74 -9.74 -2.75 -20.83
CA THR A 74 -9.56 -4.17 -21.17
C THR A 74 -8.13 -4.66 -20.89
N ARG A 75 -7.16 -3.75 -20.80
CA ARG A 75 -5.75 -4.01 -20.57
C ARG A 75 -5.31 -3.70 -19.13
N CYS A 76 -6.21 -3.24 -18.27
CA CYS A 76 -5.92 -2.95 -16.86
C CYS A 76 -5.81 -4.26 -16.07
N ASP A 77 -4.63 -4.61 -15.60
CA ASP A 77 -4.38 -5.85 -14.84
C ASP A 77 -4.68 -5.68 -13.35
N ALA A 78 -4.61 -4.46 -12.82
CA ALA A 78 -4.95 -4.19 -11.43
C ALA A 78 -5.37 -2.75 -11.18
N VAL A 79 -6.22 -2.56 -10.18
CA VAL A 79 -6.48 -1.28 -9.52
C VAL A 79 -5.76 -1.30 -8.17
N LEU A 80 -4.95 -0.28 -7.89
CA LEU A 80 -4.34 -0.03 -6.60
C LEU A 80 -4.98 1.22 -6.00
N SER A 81 -5.61 1.12 -4.83
CA SER A 81 -6.07 2.29 -4.09
C SER A 81 -5.25 2.52 -2.82
N GLY A 82 -5.11 3.78 -2.43
CA GLY A 82 -4.43 4.18 -1.21
C GLY A 82 -5.20 5.27 -0.47
N TYR A 83 -4.51 6.34 -0.06
CA TYR A 83 -5.12 7.43 0.70
C TYR A 83 -6.32 8.06 -0.01
N LEU A 84 -7.41 8.24 0.74
CA LEU A 84 -8.66 8.86 0.31
C LEU A 84 -8.84 10.22 0.98
N GLY A 85 -9.23 11.22 0.21
CA GLY A 85 -9.62 12.53 0.72
C GLY A 85 -11.04 12.56 1.30
N SER A 86 -11.89 11.58 0.93
CA SER A 86 -13.26 11.43 1.44
C SER A 86 -13.80 10.00 1.25
N ALA A 87 -14.82 9.63 2.04
CA ALA A 87 -15.52 8.35 1.86
C ALA A 87 -16.23 8.26 0.50
N GLU A 88 -16.70 9.39 -0.05
CA GLU A 88 -17.35 9.42 -1.36
C GLU A 88 -16.40 9.06 -2.48
N GLN A 89 -15.13 9.51 -2.44
CA GLN A 89 -14.10 9.03 -3.36
C GLN A 89 -13.95 7.51 -3.28
N GLY A 90 -13.98 6.94 -2.07
CA GLY A 90 -13.91 5.50 -1.87
C GLY A 90 -15.01 4.75 -2.62
N LYS A 91 -16.26 5.21 -2.53
CA LYS A 91 -17.40 4.62 -3.26
C LYS A 91 -17.18 4.68 -4.77
N ARG A 92 -16.71 5.82 -5.30
CA ARG A 92 -16.39 5.93 -6.73
C ARG A 92 -15.25 5.01 -7.15
N ILE A 93 -14.27 4.76 -6.27
CA ILE A 93 -13.22 3.76 -6.54
C ILE A 93 -13.82 2.36 -6.66
N LEU A 94 -14.79 1.98 -5.84
CA LEU A 94 -15.46 0.69 -5.99
C LEU A 94 -16.26 0.58 -7.31
N ASP A 95 -16.91 1.68 -7.75
CA ASP A 95 -17.52 1.75 -9.09
C ASP A 95 -16.48 1.53 -10.19
N VAL A 96 -15.29 2.15 -10.06
CA VAL A 96 -14.17 1.95 -10.98
C VAL A 96 -13.68 0.51 -10.96
N VAL A 97 -13.48 -0.10 -9.79
CA VAL A 97 -13.07 -1.51 -9.64
C VAL A 97 -14.07 -2.43 -10.35
N LYS A 98 -15.36 -2.22 -10.13
CA LYS A 98 -16.42 -2.98 -10.81
C LYS A 98 -16.34 -2.81 -12.33
N LYS A 99 -16.15 -1.58 -12.81
CA LYS A 99 -16.01 -1.29 -14.25
C LYS A 99 -14.78 -1.98 -14.82
N VAL A 100 -13.60 -1.88 -14.19
CA VAL A 100 -12.38 -2.54 -14.62
C VAL A 100 -12.57 -4.06 -14.67
N LYS A 101 -13.11 -4.68 -13.61
CA LYS A 101 -13.38 -6.12 -13.58
C LYS A 101 -14.42 -6.58 -14.61
N THR A 102 -15.35 -5.70 -15.00
CA THR A 102 -16.28 -5.98 -16.10
C THR A 102 -15.56 -6.02 -17.44
N ARG A 103 -14.58 -5.13 -17.66
CA ARG A 103 -13.78 -5.07 -18.91
C ARG A 103 -12.65 -6.09 -18.95
N ASN A 104 -12.05 -6.39 -17.79
CA ASN A 104 -11.04 -7.42 -17.58
C ASN A 104 -11.35 -8.23 -16.30
N PRO A 105 -12.04 -9.38 -16.39
CA PRO A 105 -12.39 -10.19 -15.22
C PRO A 105 -11.20 -10.75 -14.44
N GLN A 106 -9.99 -10.74 -15.03
CA GLN A 106 -8.76 -11.18 -14.36
C GLN A 106 -8.06 -10.05 -13.58
N ALA A 107 -8.56 -8.82 -13.67
CA ALA A 107 -7.97 -7.69 -12.97
C ALA A 107 -8.13 -7.84 -11.45
N TRP A 108 -7.09 -7.45 -10.71
CA TRP A 108 -7.09 -7.48 -9.25
C TRP A 108 -7.43 -6.12 -8.66
N TYR A 109 -8.04 -6.12 -7.49
CA TYR A 109 -8.14 -4.93 -6.66
C TYR A 109 -7.25 -5.08 -5.44
N PHE A 110 -6.21 -4.25 -5.38
CA PHE A 110 -5.31 -4.12 -4.24
C PHE A 110 -5.71 -2.86 -3.45
N CYS A 111 -6.21 -3.05 -2.24
CA CYS A 111 -6.56 -1.97 -1.33
C CYS A 111 -5.45 -1.75 -0.30
N ASP A 112 -4.83 -0.58 -0.31
CA ASP A 112 -4.06 -0.07 0.80
C ASP A 112 -5.03 0.74 1.69
N PRO A 113 -5.46 0.21 2.85
CA PRO A 113 -6.55 0.80 3.63
C PRO A 113 -6.04 1.90 4.55
N VAL A 114 -5.45 2.94 3.97
CA VAL A 114 -4.82 4.03 4.72
C VAL A 114 -5.82 4.70 5.67
N MET A 115 -5.59 4.53 6.97
CA MET A 115 -6.39 5.17 8.04
C MET A 115 -5.53 6.03 8.95
N GLY A 116 -4.25 5.66 9.14
CA GLY A 116 -3.38 6.36 10.07
C GLY A 116 -2.13 5.56 10.43
N HIS A 117 -1.56 5.90 11.57
CA HIS A 117 -0.34 5.26 12.06
C HIS A 117 -0.55 4.74 13.49
N PRO A 118 0.02 3.57 13.87
CA PRO A 118 -0.16 3.01 15.22
C PRO A 118 0.12 3.98 16.38
N GLU A 119 1.06 4.92 16.19
CA GLU A 119 1.43 5.90 17.20
C GLU A 119 0.59 7.19 17.16
N LYS A 120 0.02 7.54 15.99
CA LYS A 120 -0.71 8.80 15.76
C LYS A 120 -2.22 8.63 15.74
N GLY A 121 -2.69 7.38 15.69
CA GLY A 121 -4.11 7.05 15.55
C GLY A 121 -4.66 7.27 14.14
N CYS A 122 -5.99 7.24 14.03
CA CYS A 122 -6.70 7.48 12.76
C CYS A 122 -6.66 8.97 12.39
N ILE A 123 -6.20 9.29 11.19
CA ILE A 123 -5.98 10.65 10.69
C ILE A 123 -6.77 10.97 9.41
N VAL A 124 -7.57 10.04 8.91
CA VAL A 124 -8.36 10.20 7.68
C VAL A 124 -9.66 10.97 7.93
N ALA A 125 -10.26 11.47 6.84
CA ALA A 125 -11.52 12.19 6.89
C ALA A 125 -12.66 11.32 7.47
N PRO A 126 -13.67 11.94 8.08
CA PRO A 126 -14.82 11.22 8.63
C PRO A 126 -15.46 10.27 7.61
N GLY A 127 -15.82 9.07 8.06
CA GLY A 127 -16.46 8.03 7.26
C GLY A 127 -15.51 7.19 6.39
N VAL A 128 -14.24 7.59 6.22
CA VAL A 128 -13.27 6.80 5.43
C VAL A 128 -12.98 5.46 6.10
N ALA A 129 -12.74 5.43 7.41
CA ALA A 129 -12.49 4.18 8.13
C ALA A 129 -13.70 3.23 8.06
N ASP A 130 -14.92 3.74 8.23
CA ASP A 130 -16.15 2.96 8.11
C ASP A 130 -16.31 2.38 6.70
N PHE A 131 -16.09 3.20 5.65
CA PHE A 131 -16.10 2.76 4.26
C PHE A 131 -15.10 1.61 4.03
N LEU A 132 -13.86 1.75 4.51
CA LEU A 132 -12.82 0.73 4.35
C LEU A 132 -13.21 -0.58 5.04
N CYS A 133 -13.79 -0.53 6.23
CA CYS A 133 -14.23 -1.70 7.00
C CYS A 133 -15.47 -2.38 6.41
N GLN A 134 -16.44 -1.61 5.92
CA GLN A 134 -17.76 -2.13 5.56
C GLN A 134 -17.91 -2.45 4.07
N GLU A 135 -17.22 -1.69 3.21
CA GLU A 135 -17.40 -1.78 1.77
C GLU A 135 -16.12 -2.26 1.05
N ALA A 136 -14.98 -1.58 1.25
CA ALA A 136 -13.76 -1.87 0.49
C ALA A 136 -13.17 -3.25 0.80
N LEU A 137 -13.17 -3.67 2.06
CA LEU A 137 -12.66 -4.97 2.50
C LEU A 137 -13.30 -6.11 1.72
N ALA A 138 -14.63 -6.10 1.59
CA ALA A 138 -15.37 -7.21 0.99
C ALA A 138 -15.12 -7.41 -0.52
N VAL A 139 -14.68 -6.37 -1.23
CA VAL A 139 -14.45 -6.41 -2.69
C VAL A 139 -12.98 -6.46 -3.06
N SER A 140 -12.08 -6.32 -2.07
CA SER A 140 -10.63 -6.38 -2.29
C SER A 140 -10.17 -7.81 -2.56
N ASP A 141 -9.30 -8.00 -3.55
CA ASP A 141 -8.57 -9.26 -3.74
C ASP A 141 -7.36 -9.34 -2.80
N ILE A 142 -6.75 -8.19 -2.54
CA ILE A 142 -5.59 -8.03 -1.66
C ILE A 142 -5.81 -6.80 -0.81
N ILE A 143 -5.47 -6.89 0.49
CA ILE A 143 -5.49 -5.75 1.39
C ILE A 143 -4.18 -5.65 2.16
N ALA A 144 -3.66 -4.42 2.34
CA ALA A 144 -2.34 -4.18 2.92
C ALA A 144 -2.38 -3.25 4.14
N PRO A 145 -2.95 -3.67 5.28
CA PRO A 145 -3.00 -2.86 6.48
C PRO A 145 -1.63 -2.75 7.20
N ASN A 146 -1.42 -1.66 7.94
CA ASN A 146 -0.51 -1.63 9.09
C ASN A 146 -1.21 -2.23 10.33
N LEU A 147 -0.55 -2.21 11.50
CA LEU A 147 -1.14 -2.79 12.72
C LEU A 147 -2.43 -2.07 13.15
N LEU A 148 -2.46 -0.74 13.15
CA LEU A 148 -3.67 0.04 13.50
C LEU A 148 -4.84 -0.29 12.55
N GLU A 149 -4.54 -0.34 11.27
CA GLU A 149 -5.53 -0.65 10.23
C GLU A 149 -6.04 -2.08 10.35
N LEU A 150 -5.16 -3.05 10.66
CA LEU A 150 -5.55 -4.44 10.92
C LEU A 150 -6.46 -4.55 12.15
N GLU A 151 -6.13 -3.84 13.24
CA GLU A 151 -6.97 -3.77 14.43
C GLU A 151 -8.34 -3.17 14.12
N THR A 152 -8.38 -2.09 13.36
CA THR A 152 -9.62 -1.42 12.97
C THR A 152 -10.49 -2.31 12.07
N LEU A 153 -9.91 -2.93 11.04
CA LEU A 153 -10.61 -3.82 10.09
C LEU A 153 -11.13 -5.10 10.76
N SER A 154 -10.37 -5.64 11.72
CA SER A 154 -10.74 -6.87 12.44
C SER A 154 -11.64 -6.63 13.64
N GLY A 155 -11.64 -5.41 14.19
CA GLY A 155 -12.29 -5.07 15.46
C GLY A 155 -11.61 -5.69 16.68
N LYS A 156 -10.32 -6.06 16.58
CA LYS A 156 -9.56 -6.76 17.63
C LYS A 156 -8.33 -5.96 18.02
N THR A 157 -7.97 -5.96 19.28
CA THR A 157 -6.66 -5.52 19.75
C THR A 157 -5.65 -6.64 19.54
N ILE A 158 -4.46 -6.31 19.04
CA ILE A 158 -3.44 -7.28 18.62
C ILE A 158 -2.16 -7.04 19.42
N HIS A 159 -1.71 -8.07 20.13
CA HIS A 159 -0.55 -7.98 21.04
C HIS A 159 0.67 -8.77 20.57
N ASN A 160 0.51 -9.72 19.64
CA ASN A 160 1.57 -10.60 19.17
C ASN A 160 1.32 -11.07 17.74
N VAL A 161 2.34 -11.69 17.14
CA VAL A 161 2.31 -12.18 15.75
C VAL A 161 1.18 -13.19 15.53
N GLY A 162 0.96 -14.11 16.46
CA GLY A 162 -0.12 -15.10 16.33
C GLY A 162 -1.51 -14.47 16.25
N GLU A 163 -1.77 -13.44 17.08
CA GLU A 163 -3.01 -12.67 17.00
C GLU A 163 -3.12 -11.87 15.70
N ALA A 164 -2.01 -11.32 15.18
CA ALA A 164 -1.98 -10.65 13.89
C ALA A 164 -2.31 -11.60 12.73
N VAL A 165 -1.74 -12.82 12.74
CA VAL A 165 -2.06 -13.86 11.74
C VAL A 165 -3.54 -14.26 11.84
N ALA A 166 -4.04 -14.49 13.06
CA ALA A 166 -5.45 -14.84 13.27
C ALA A 166 -6.40 -13.73 12.77
N ALA A 167 -6.09 -12.46 13.07
CA ALA A 167 -6.87 -11.32 12.59
C ALA A 167 -6.83 -11.22 11.05
N ALA A 168 -5.66 -11.37 10.43
CA ALA A 168 -5.52 -11.38 8.98
C ALA A 168 -6.30 -12.53 8.31
N ARG A 169 -6.29 -13.73 8.88
CA ARG A 169 -7.11 -14.86 8.40
C ARG A 169 -8.62 -14.58 8.50
N GLU A 170 -9.07 -13.85 9.53
CA GLU A 170 -10.47 -13.39 9.60
C GLU A 170 -10.81 -12.40 8.49
N LEU A 171 -9.87 -11.52 8.11
CA LEU A 171 -10.09 -10.65 6.94
C LEU A 171 -10.17 -11.47 5.65
N CYS A 172 -9.37 -12.52 5.48
CA CYS A 172 -9.45 -13.41 4.30
C CYS A 172 -10.85 -14.05 4.14
N LYS A 173 -11.57 -14.30 5.24
CA LYS A 173 -12.94 -14.82 5.17
C LYS A 173 -13.98 -13.79 4.71
N LYS A 174 -13.62 -12.50 4.73
CA LYS A 174 -14.51 -11.38 4.39
C LYS A 174 -14.39 -10.88 2.96
N GLY A 175 -13.35 -11.28 2.23
CA GLY A 175 -13.13 -10.86 0.85
C GLY A 175 -11.73 -11.14 0.31
N PRO A 176 -10.67 -10.57 0.90
CA PRO A 176 -9.33 -10.70 0.37
C PRO A 176 -8.82 -12.15 0.38
N ARG A 177 -8.18 -12.57 -0.69
CA ARG A 177 -7.42 -13.83 -0.72
C ARG A 177 -6.02 -13.69 -0.13
N LEU A 178 -5.56 -12.45 0.09
CA LEU A 178 -4.21 -12.14 0.58
C LEU A 178 -4.25 -10.88 1.44
N VAL A 179 -3.63 -10.96 2.62
CA VAL A 179 -3.46 -9.84 3.55
C VAL A 179 -1.96 -9.62 3.79
N LEU A 180 -1.46 -8.42 3.45
CA LEU A 180 -0.11 -7.99 3.76
C LEU A 180 -0.14 -7.07 4.98
N VAL A 181 0.31 -7.52 6.14
CA VAL A 181 0.50 -6.63 7.29
C VAL A 181 1.87 -5.96 7.14
N LYS A 182 1.86 -4.67 6.75
CA LYS A 182 3.06 -3.93 6.34
C LYS A 182 4.04 -3.64 7.46
N HIS A 183 3.57 -3.59 8.70
CA HIS A 183 4.40 -3.37 9.88
C HIS A 183 3.67 -3.88 11.12
N LEU A 184 4.28 -4.82 11.82
CA LEU A 184 3.74 -5.41 13.05
C LEU A 184 3.91 -4.50 14.28
N SER A 185 4.85 -3.53 14.21
CA SER A 185 5.07 -2.59 15.32
C SER A 185 5.22 -3.33 16.66
N ARG A 186 4.44 -2.96 17.68
CA ARG A 186 4.46 -3.58 19.02
C ARG A 186 4.05 -5.06 19.04
N ALA A 187 3.38 -5.54 18.01
CA ALA A 187 2.94 -6.95 17.92
C ALA A 187 4.00 -7.88 17.33
N GLY A 188 5.14 -7.35 16.87
CA GLY A 188 6.25 -8.15 16.36
C GLY A 188 6.98 -8.94 17.44
N TYR A 189 7.82 -9.90 17.02
CA TYR A 189 8.64 -10.68 17.93
C TYR A 189 9.74 -9.86 18.62
N ARG A 190 10.20 -8.77 17.97
CA ARG A 190 11.34 -7.99 18.43
C ARG A 190 11.14 -6.49 18.18
N ALA A 191 11.28 -5.70 19.21
CA ALA A 191 11.12 -4.23 19.13
C ALA A 191 12.23 -3.53 18.32
N ASP A 192 13.40 -4.15 18.16
CA ASP A 192 14.53 -3.62 17.39
C ASP A 192 14.50 -4.01 15.90
N ARG A 193 13.39 -4.64 15.47
CA ARG A 193 13.23 -5.13 14.10
C ARG A 193 12.00 -4.50 13.44
N PHE A 194 12.07 -4.42 12.13
CA PHE A 194 10.90 -4.16 11.29
C PHE A 194 10.38 -5.49 10.77
N GLU A 195 9.13 -5.80 11.06
CA GLU A 195 8.55 -7.10 10.78
C GLU A 195 7.26 -6.97 9.99
N MET A 196 7.08 -7.85 9.00
CA MET A 196 5.91 -7.93 8.13
C MET A 196 5.40 -9.36 8.09
N ILE A 197 4.11 -9.54 7.87
CA ILE A 197 3.52 -10.85 7.56
C ILE A 197 2.70 -10.79 6.28
N LEU A 198 2.67 -11.89 5.55
CA LEU A 198 1.83 -12.11 4.39
C LEU A 198 0.97 -13.33 4.66
N VAL A 199 -0.35 -13.19 4.59
CA VAL A 199 -1.30 -14.19 5.09
C VAL A 199 -2.34 -14.52 4.02
N THR A 200 -2.54 -15.81 3.78
CA THR A 200 -3.69 -16.38 3.06
C THR A 200 -4.61 -17.11 4.04
N ALA A 201 -5.69 -17.68 3.54
CA ALA A 201 -6.55 -18.54 4.37
C ALA A 201 -5.77 -19.74 4.98
N GLU A 202 -4.79 -20.28 4.25
CA GLU A 202 -4.10 -21.53 4.57
C GLU A 202 -2.69 -21.30 5.14
N HIS A 203 -1.96 -20.31 4.64
CA HIS A 203 -0.55 -20.09 4.97
C HIS A 203 -0.28 -18.68 5.45
N ALA A 204 0.75 -18.55 6.28
CA ALA A 204 1.30 -17.28 6.72
C ALA A 204 2.82 -17.28 6.61
N TRP A 205 3.40 -16.18 6.16
CA TRP A 205 4.85 -15.98 6.12
C TRP A 205 5.21 -14.71 6.88
N HIS A 206 6.31 -14.77 7.58
CA HIS A 206 6.88 -13.68 8.35
C HIS A 206 8.27 -13.34 7.80
N VAL A 207 8.56 -12.05 7.68
CA VAL A 207 9.89 -11.53 7.36
C VAL A 207 10.30 -10.48 8.39
N SER A 208 11.57 -10.53 8.79
CA SER A 208 12.14 -9.61 9.75
C SER A 208 13.43 -9.00 9.19
N ARG A 209 13.58 -7.68 9.31
CA ARG A 209 14.75 -6.93 8.90
C ARG A 209 15.20 -5.94 9.99
N PRO A 210 16.43 -5.41 9.95
CA PRO A 210 16.82 -4.35 10.87
C PRO A 210 15.88 -3.14 10.76
N LEU A 211 15.54 -2.55 11.90
CA LEU A 211 14.87 -1.26 11.93
C LEU A 211 15.87 -0.17 11.51
N VAL A 212 15.49 0.68 10.57
CA VAL A 212 16.26 1.88 10.24
C VAL A 212 15.71 3.01 11.09
N ASP A 213 16.49 3.39 12.09
CA ASP A 213 16.09 4.44 13.03
C ASP A 213 16.29 5.83 12.44
N PHE A 214 15.22 6.60 12.31
CA PHE A 214 15.22 8.01 11.91
C PHE A 214 14.97 8.98 13.07
N GLY A 215 14.94 8.47 14.31
CA GLY A 215 14.56 9.26 15.46
C GLY A 215 13.08 9.69 15.41
N GLU A 216 12.83 10.96 15.76
CA GLU A 216 11.45 11.47 15.85
C GLU A 216 10.77 11.69 14.49
N ARG A 217 11.53 11.78 13.40
CA ARG A 217 11.00 12.17 12.08
C ARG A 217 11.12 11.04 11.06
N GLN A 218 10.17 10.12 11.13
CA GLN A 218 10.08 8.98 10.21
C GLN A 218 9.71 9.43 8.78
N PRO A 219 10.34 8.89 7.72
CA PRO A 219 9.95 9.14 6.33
C PRO A 219 8.51 8.74 6.05
N VAL A 220 7.83 9.53 5.21
CA VAL A 220 6.47 9.26 4.71
C VAL A 220 6.53 8.52 3.38
N GLY A 221 5.45 7.82 3.01
CA GLY A 221 5.34 7.10 1.72
C GLY A 221 5.90 5.68 1.73
N VAL A 222 6.47 5.21 2.84
CA VAL A 222 6.99 3.83 2.96
C VAL A 222 5.89 2.78 2.76
N GLY A 223 4.68 3.06 3.26
CA GLY A 223 3.51 2.19 3.05
C GLY A 223 3.11 2.09 1.58
N ASP A 224 3.03 3.23 0.90
CA ASP A 224 2.67 3.32 -0.52
C ASP A 224 3.71 2.60 -1.40
N LEU A 225 5.00 2.81 -1.11
CA LEU A 225 6.11 2.10 -1.75
C LEU A 225 5.98 0.58 -1.55
N THR A 226 5.71 0.13 -0.32
CA THR A 226 5.54 -1.28 0.04
C THR A 226 4.39 -1.92 -0.75
N SER A 227 3.23 -1.25 -0.79
CA SER A 227 2.04 -1.73 -1.50
C SER A 227 2.26 -1.78 -3.00
N GLY A 228 2.90 -0.77 -3.59
CA GLY A 228 3.25 -0.73 -5.01
C GLY A 228 4.20 -1.86 -5.41
N LEU A 229 5.29 -2.05 -4.67
CA LEU A 229 6.26 -3.12 -4.93
C LEU A 229 5.65 -4.52 -4.75
N MET A 230 4.81 -4.72 -3.72
CA MET A 230 4.12 -6.00 -3.53
C MET A 230 3.21 -6.31 -4.72
N LEU A 231 2.38 -5.36 -5.14
CA LEU A 231 1.48 -5.57 -6.28
C LEU A 231 2.25 -5.95 -7.56
N VAL A 232 3.38 -5.29 -7.83
CA VAL A 232 4.20 -5.60 -9.02
C VAL A 232 4.76 -7.01 -8.95
N ASN A 233 5.33 -7.45 -7.82
CA ASN A 233 5.83 -8.81 -7.66
C ASN A 233 4.74 -9.84 -7.91
N LEU A 234 3.57 -9.65 -7.32
CA LEU A 234 2.43 -10.55 -7.49
C LEU A 234 1.94 -10.61 -8.95
N LEU A 235 1.84 -9.46 -9.64
CA LEU A 235 1.45 -9.40 -11.06
C LEU A 235 2.47 -10.04 -12.00
N LYS A 236 3.75 -10.09 -11.60
CA LYS A 236 4.82 -10.78 -12.33
C LYS A 236 4.83 -12.28 -12.05
N GLY A 237 4.02 -12.76 -11.12
CA GLY A 237 3.89 -14.18 -10.79
C GLY A 237 4.95 -14.69 -9.82
N GLU A 238 5.58 -13.80 -9.05
CA GLU A 238 6.51 -14.22 -8.00
C GLU A 238 5.77 -15.04 -6.93
N GLU A 239 6.43 -16.06 -6.39
CA GLU A 239 5.93 -16.82 -5.25
C GLU A 239 5.75 -15.92 -4.03
N LEU A 240 4.69 -16.14 -3.24
CA LEU A 240 4.32 -15.27 -2.12
C LEU A 240 5.47 -14.99 -1.13
N PRO A 241 6.24 -15.99 -0.65
CA PRO A 241 7.38 -15.72 0.23
C PRO A 241 8.48 -14.90 -0.48
N LYS A 242 8.74 -15.17 -1.77
CA LYS A 242 9.75 -14.42 -2.55
C LYS A 242 9.32 -12.97 -2.80
N ALA A 243 8.05 -12.73 -3.07
CA ALA A 243 7.49 -11.39 -3.16
C ALA A 243 7.68 -10.62 -1.84
N LEU A 244 7.41 -11.26 -0.70
CA LEU A 244 7.59 -10.68 0.62
C LEU A 244 9.06 -10.37 0.92
N GLU A 245 9.99 -11.31 0.63
CA GLU A 245 11.44 -11.12 0.76
C GLU A 245 11.94 -9.94 -0.06
N HIS A 246 11.54 -9.88 -1.34
CA HIS A 246 11.94 -8.79 -2.24
C HIS A 246 11.44 -7.44 -1.72
N VAL A 247 10.17 -7.34 -1.34
CA VAL A 247 9.58 -6.08 -0.84
C VAL A 247 10.28 -5.63 0.44
N ALA A 248 10.51 -6.54 1.40
CA ALA A 248 11.22 -6.22 2.63
C ALA A 248 12.63 -5.69 2.36
N ALA A 249 13.35 -6.28 1.42
CA ALA A 249 14.70 -5.90 1.04
C ALA A 249 14.73 -4.58 0.26
N ALA A 250 13.90 -4.42 -0.77
CA ALA A 250 13.85 -3.20 -1.59
C ALA A 250 13.47 -1.96 -0.77
N VAL A 251 12.47 -2.08 0.10
CA VAL A 251 12.08 -0.99 1.02
C VAL A 251 13.20 -0.69 2.01
N TYR A 252 13.90 -1.71 2.51
CA TYR A 252 15.06 -1.50 3.39
C TYR A 252 16.16 -0.69 2.72
N GLU A 253 16.50 -0.99 1.46
CA GLU A 253 17.51 -0.25 0.69
C GLU A 253 17.13 1.22 0.51
N VAL A 254 15.87 1.51 0.18
CA VAL A 254 15.38 2.88 0.08
C VAL A 254 15.51 3.62 1.41
N MET A 255 15.11 2.96 2.51
CA MET A 255 15.21 3.54 3.87
C MET A 255 16.67 3.77 4.26
N LEU A 256 17.56 2.81 3.99
CA LEU A 256 18.98 2.93 4.30
C LEU A 256 19.63 4.06 3.49
N LYS A 257 19.31 4.17 2.20
CA LYS A 257 19.78 5.26 1.33
C LYS A 257 19.31 6.62 1.83
N THR A 258 18.03 6.72 2.19
CA THR A 258 17.42 7.94 2.74
C THR A 258 18.15 8.37 4.01
N LYS A 259 18.41 7.45 4.94
CA LYS A 259 19.16 7.71 6.16
C LYS A 259 20.60 8.13 5.89
N THR A 260 21.29 7.41 5.01
CA THR A 260 22.71 7.67 4.67
C THR A 260 22.89 9.06 4.06
N MET A 261 21.91 9.53 3.27
CA MET A 261 21.89 10.86 2.68
C MET A 261 21.40 11.93 3.65
N ASN A 262 20.98 11.55 4.87
CA ASN A 262 20.41 12.42 5.89
C ASN A 262 19.21 13.24 5.38
N GLU A 263 18.36 12.59 4.58
CA GLU A 263 17.18 13.22 3.99
C GLU A 263 15.91 12.81 4.74
N TYR A 264 14.89 13.64 4.67
CA TYR A 264 13.56 13.32 5.19
C TYR A 264 12.69 12.59 4.18
N GLU A 265 12.74 13.04 2.93
CA GLU A 265 12.00 12.43 1.83
C GLU A 265 12.71 11.17 1.32
N LEU A 266 11.94 10.14 0.97
CA LEU A 266 12.45 8.88 0.44
C LEU A 266 13.36 9.12 -0.77
N GLN A 267 14.54 8.57 -0.78
CA GLN A 267 15.51 8.73 -1.87
C GLN A 267 15.33 7.68 -2.95
N LEU A 268 14.13 7.65 -3.56
CA LEU A 268 13.71 6.64 -4.53
C LEU A 268 14.62 6.58 -5.77
N VAL A 269 14.98 7.73 -6.33
CA VAL A 269 15.85 7.81 -7.52
C VAL A 269 17.26 7.33 -7.18
N ALA A 270 17.79 7.72 -6.01
CA ALA A 270 19.12 7.31 -5.58
C ALA A 270 19.21 5.80 -5.26
N ALA A 271 18.08 5.16 -4.92
CA ALA A 271 17.98 3.73 -4.61
C ALA A 271 17.29 2.92 -5.73
N GLN A 272 17.21 3.45 -6.95
CA GLN A 272 16.40 2.86 -8.01
C GLN A 272 16.86 1.47 -8.46
N ASP A 273 18.15 1.19 -8.42
CA ASP A 273 18.69 -0.10 -8.83
C ASP A 273 18.48 -1.15 -7.74
N GLU A 274 18.64 -0.75 -6.48
CA GLU A 274 18.39 -1.60 -5.31
C GLU A 274 16.90 -1.92 -5.12
N MET A 275 15.99 -1.10 -5.63
CA MET A 275 14.56 -1.46 -5.65
C MET A 275 14.27 -2.64 -6.58
N VAL A 276 15.05 -2.80 -7.67
CA VAL A 276 14.91 -3.92 -8.61
C VAL A 276 15.69 -5.13 -8.15
N LEU A 277 16.92 -4.90 -7.70
CA LEU A 277 17.84 -5.95 -7.25
C LEU A 277 18.47 -5.56 -5.91
N PRO A 278 17.78 -5.80 -4.79
CA PRO A 278 18.27 -5.42 -3.47
C PRO A 278 19.58 -6.13 -3.13
N THR A 279 20.53 -5.39 -2.53
CA THR A 279 21.79 -5.93 -2.04
C THR A 279 21.59 -6.79 -0.79
N HIS A 280 20.82 -6.27 0.18
CA HIS A 280 20.46 -7.04 1.36
C HIS A 280 19.42 -8.11 1.02
N LYS A 281 19.46 -9.22 1.74
CA LYS A 281 18.51 -10.33 1.60
C LYS A 281 17.93 -10.66 2.97
N PHE A 282 16.62 -10.86 3.00
CA PHE A 282 15.88 -11.29 4.18
C PHE A 282 15.04 -12.49 3.80
N CYS A 283 15.00 -13.51 4.65
CA CYS A 283 14.24 -14.73 4.38
C CYS A 283 12.85 -14.62 5.00
N ALA A 284 11.85 -15.03 4.26
CA ALA A 284 10.51 -15.23 4.76
C ALA A 284 10.39 -16.65 5.33
N GLU A 285 9.94 -16.73 6.57
CA GLU A 285 9.69 -17.98 7.27
C GLU A 285 8.19 -18.26 7.28
N GLN A 286 7.80 -19.50 6.97
CA GLN A 286 6.42 -19.90 7.13
C GLN A 286 6.11 -20.02 8.62
N ILE A 287 5.01 -19.42 9.04
CA ILE A 287 4.52 -19.42 10.42
C ILE A 287 3.06 -19.88 10.41
N ASP A 288 2.70 -20.86 11.21
CA ASP A 288 1.35 -21.44 11.27
C ASP A 288 0.56 -20.96 12.49
#